data_a19f43783d4e08795acf08552cdba320
#
_entry.id   a19f43783d4e08795acf08552cdba320
#
_cell.length_a   1.000
_cell.length_b   1.000
_cell.length_c   1.000
_cell.angle_alpha   90.00
_cell.angle_beta   90.00
_cell.angle_gamma   90.00
#
_symmetry.space_group_name_H-M   'P 1'
#
loop_
_entity.id
_entity.type
_entity.pdbx_description
1 polymer ?
#
loop_
_entity_poly.entity_id
_entity_poly.type
_entity_poly.pdbx_seq_one_letter_code
_entity_poly.pdbx_strand_id
1 'polypeptide(L)'
;MLKVVVTGGGGQLATAIERLGKASENSYHITSLEQMDICSVESLSEGLKGADIVVNCAAYTNVEAAEDNAKEAMSVNRDGVRNIATICAERGIKLIHISTDFVFGGDVERTTPYLESDTPAPINIYGRTKAEGECEAMKAPEAIVLRTSWLYAPWGKNFLNTILARAKEGAELRVVDDQRGTPTSALGLAEAIVAIIESGAWRRMSGIYHYSDLGECTWYDFAREILFKANIKANITPCKSSDWPSKAQRPHYSVLDKSRIANTHIVTLKTWQERLEEVITYNE
;
A
#
# COMPACT_ATOMS: atom_id res chain seq x y z
N MET A 1 -26.20 1.30 -8.13
CA MET A 1 -25.47 1.19 -6.84
C MET A 1 -24.59 -0.05 -6.91
N LEU A 2 -23.29 0.09 -6.75
CA LEU A 2 -22.32 -1.01 -6.78
C LEU A 2 -22.13 -1.58 -5.38
N LYS A 3 -21.91 -2.89 -5.29
CA LYS A 3 -21.42 -3.54 -4.08
C LYS A 3 -19.91 -3.72 -4.18
N VAL A 4 -19.18 -2.93 -3.40
CA VAL A 4 -17.72 -2.96 -3.29
C VAL A 4 -17.33 -3.71 -2.03
N VAL A 5 -16.60 -4.81 -2.15
CA VAL A 5 -16.06 -5.56 -1.01
C VAL A 5 -14.58 -5.20 -0.83
N VAL A 6 -14.20 -4.80 0.38
CA VAL A 6 -12.83 -4.41 0.72
C VAL A 6 -12.28 -5.38 1.75
N THR A 7 -11.23 -6.10 1.42
CA THR A 7 -10.56 -7.02 2.35
C THR A 7 -9.55 -6.30 3.23
N GLY A 8 -9.10 -6.92 4.30
CA GLY A 8 -8.07 -6.35 5.18
C GLY A 8 -8.60 -5.27 6.13
N GLY A 9 -9.85 -5.41 6.56
CA GLY A 9 -10.48 -4.54 7.56
C GLY A 9 -9.64 -4.43 8.82
N GLY A 10 -9.60 -3.22 9.40
CA GLY A 10 -8.70 -2.85 10.50
C GLY A 10 -7.32 -2.39 10.02
N GLY A 11 -6.95 -2.62 8.76
CA GLY A 11 -5.74 -2.07 8.15
C GLY A 11 -5.87 -0.59 7.77
N GLN A 12 -4.75 0.10 7.61
CA GLN A 12 -4.70 1.54 7.37
C GLN A 12 -5.54 1.96 6.16
N LEU A 13 -5.36 1.29 5.02
CA LEU A 13 -6.03 1.62 3.77
C LEU A 13 -7.52 1.25 3.80
N ALA A 14 -7.86 0.06 4.30
CA ALA A 14 -9.24 -0.39 4.39
C ALA A 14 -10.08 0.57 5.28
N THR A 15 -9.50 1.04 6.40
CA THR A 15 -10.12 2.04 7.27
C THR A 15 -10.31 3.39 6.55
N ALA A 16 -9.34 3.82 5.74
CA ALA A 16 -9.48 5.05 4.95
C ALA A 16 -10.60 4.91 3.89
N ILE A 17 -10.67 3.78 3.20
CA ILE A 17 -11.74 3.50 2.22
C ILE A 17 -13.11 3.46 2.92
N GLU A 18 -13.21 2.83 4.09
CA GLU A 18 -14.45 2.80 4.89
C GLU A 18 -14.98 4.21 5.19
N ARG A 19 -14.09 5.09 5.65
CA ARG A 19 -14.46 6.47 6.01
C ARG A 19 -14.96 7.26 4.81
N LEU A 20 -14.25 7.16 3.67
CA LEU A 20 -14.65 7.84 2.43
C LEU A 20 -15.91 7.24 1.83
N GLY A 21 -16.06 5.92 1.87
CA GLY A 21 -17.20 5.19 1.33
C GLY A 21 -18.55 5.52 2.01
N LYS A 22 -18.53 6.05 3.26
CA LYS A 22 -19.75 6.46 3.98
C LYS A 22 -20.52 7.59 3.28
N ALA A 23 -19.85 8.42 2.49
CA ALA A 23 -20.47 9.50 1.73
C ALA A 23 -20.88 9.10 0.31
N SER A 24 -20.63 7.86 -0.09
CA SER A 24 -20.91 7.34 -1.43
C SER A 24 -22.33 6.79 -1.56
N GLU A 25 -22.88 6.86 -2.78
CA GLU A 25 -24.09 6.12 -3.15
C GLU A 25 -23.83 4.61 -3.35
N ASN A 26 -22.58 4.21 -3.52
CA ASN A 26 -22.17 2.82 -3.61
C ASN A 26 -21.97 2.22 -2.22
N SER A 27 -22.16 0.91 -2.10
CA SER A 27 -22.08 0.19 -0.83
C SER A 27 -20.67 -0.39 -0.65
N TYR A 28 -19.92 0.10 0.35
CA TYR A 28 -18.59 -0.39 0.71
C TYR A 28 -18.68 -1.33 1.91
N HIS A 29 -18.38 -2.61 1.70
CA HIS A 29 -18.36 -3.65 2.72
C HIS A 29 -16.93 -3.99 3.10
N ILE A 30 -16.49 -3.52 4.26
CA ILE A 30 -15.15 -3.77 4.77
C ILE A 30 -15.18 -5.07 5.56
N THR A 31 -14.28 -6.01 5.24
CA THR A 31 -14.23 -7.33 5.88
C THR A 31 -12.91 -7.54 6.60
N SER A 32 -12.97 -7.89 7.88
CA SER A 32 -11.81 -8.32 8.67
C SER A 32 -11.42 -9.76 8.35
N LEU A 33 -10.29 -10.24 8.87
CA LEU A 33 -9.83 -11.62 8.71
C LEU A 33 -10.86 -12.62 9.27
N GLU A 34 -11.48 -12.30 10.41
CA GLU A 34 -12.48 -13.16 11.04
C GLU A 34 -13.78 -13.24 10.23
N GLN A 35 -14.09 -12.19 9.46
CA GLN A 35 -15.29 -12.14 8.62
C GLN A 35 -15.06 -12.78 7.24
N MET A 36 -13.83 -12.62 6.69
CA MET A 36 -13.49 -13.18 5.39
C MET A 36 -11.99 -13.44 5.29
N ASP A 37 -11.60 -14.69 5.46
CA ASP A 37 -10.22 -15.14 5.25
C ASP A 37 -9.95 -15.37 3.76
N ILE A 38 -9.02 -14.61 3.19
CA ILE A 38 -8.65 -14.74 1.77
C ILE A 38 -7.93 -16.07 1.47
N CYS A 39 -7.39 -16.75 2.47
CA CYS A 39 -6.78 -18.06 2.33
C CYS A 39 -7.82 -19.20 2.26
N SER A 40 -9.08 -18.95 2.66
CA SER A 40 -10.19 -19.92 2.56
C SER A 40 -11.08 -19.62 1.36
N VAL A 41 -11.15 -20.56 0.43
CA VAL A 41 -12.02 -20.45 -0.77
C VAL A 41 -13.49 -20.38 -0.37
N GLU A 42 -13.90 -21.13 0.64
CA GLU A 42 -15.28 -21.15 1.16
C GLU A 42 -15.64 -19.78 1.73
N SER A 43 -14.76 -19.21 2.57
CA SER A 43 -14.95 -17.89 3.17
C SER A 43 -15.07 -16.80 2.11
N LEU A 44 -14.16 -16.80 1.12
CA LEU A 44 -14.22 -15.89 -0.02
C LEU A 44 -15.48 -16.07 -0.87
N SER A 45 -15.85 -17.32 -1.16
CA SER A 45 -17.02 -17.62 -1.97
C SER A 45 -18.31 -17.07 -1.36
N GLU A 46 -18.45 -17.14 -0.03
CA GLU A 46 -19.57 -16.55 0.70
C GLU A 46 -19.48 -15.03 0.75
N GLY A 47 -18.32 -14.49 1.18
CA GLY A 47 -18.12 -13.04 1.37
C GLY A 47 -18.25 -12.22 0.08
N LEU A 48 -17.93 -12.80 -1.07
CA LEU A 48 -17.99 -12.14 -2.38
C LEU A 48 -19.32 -12.34 -3.13
N LYS A 49 -20.37 -12.92 -2.49
CA LYS A 49 -21.69 -13.03 -3.12
C LYS A 49 -22.26 -11.66 -3.50
N GLY A 50 -22.58 -11.51 -4.77
CA GLY A 50 -23.17 -10.29 -5.32
C GLY A 50 -22.25 -9.07 -5.30
N ALA A 51 -20.93 -9.24 -5.14
CA ALA A 51 -19.97 -8.17 -5.29
C ALA A 51 -19.81 -7.81 -6.76
N ASP A 52 -19.70 -6.50 -7.06
CA ASP A 52 -19.34 -5.97 -8.37
C ASP A 52 -17.83 -5.72 -8.44
N ILE A 53 -17.24 -5.28 -7.32
CA ILE A 53 -15.81 -4.94 -7.23
C ILE A 53 -15.25 -5.50 -5.92
N VAL A 54 -14.04 -6.05 -5.98
CA VAL A 54 -13.22 -6.39 -4.81
C VAL A 54 -12.00 -5.48 -4.79
N VAL A 55 -11.78 -4.80 -3.66
CA VAL A 55 -10.53 -4.09 -3.36
C VAL A 55 -9.75 -4.92 -2.35
N ASN A 56 -8.70 -5.60 -2.81
CA ASN A 56 -7.90 -6.45 -1.95
C ASN A 56 -6.78 -5.65 -1.25
N CYS A 57 -7.06 -5.25 0.00
CA CYS A 57 -6.10 -4.62 0.91
C CYS A 57 -5.47 -5.62 1.90
N ALA A 58 -5.97 -6.87 1.97
CA ALA A 58 -5.41 -7.89 2.84
C ALA A 58 -4.02 -8.32 2.37
N ALA A 59 -3.06 -8.33 3.28
CA ALA A 59 -1.70 -8.76 3.02
C ALA A 59 -0.96 -9.10 4.33
N TYR A 60 0.01 -9.99 4.23
CA TYR A 60 1.06 -10.13 5.23
C TYR A 60 2.08 -8.99 5.02
N THR A 61 2.08 -7.99 5.89
CA THR A 61 2.83 -6.72 5.69
C THR A 61 4.07 -6.58 6.59
N ASN A 62 4.31 -7.51 7.51
CA ASN A 62 5.48 -7.46 8.36
C ASN A 62 6.72 -7.94 7.59
N VAL A 63 7.47 -6.97 7.02
CA VAL A 63 8.64 -7.23 6.17
C VAL A 63 9.71 -8.03 6.90
N GLU A 64 10.02 -7.69 8.18
CA GLU A 64 11.01 -8.41 8.97
C GLU A 64 10.58 -9.84 9.30
N ALA A 65 9.34 -10.01 9.76
CA ALA A 65 8.83 -11.33 10.12
C ALA A 65 8.62 -12.23 8.89
N ALA A 66 8.47 -11.68 7.71
CA ALA A 66 8.34 -12.47 6.47
C ALA A 66 9.59 -13.32 6.21
N GLU A 67 10.79 -12.85 6.60
CA GLU A 67 12.03 -13.62 6.43
C GLU A 67 12.01 -14.93 7.24
N ASP A 68 11.39 -14.93 8.41
CA ASP A 68 11.22 -16.11 9.25
C ASP A 68 9.95 -16.91 8.91
N ASN A 69 8.92 -16.26 8.37
CA ASN A 69 7.59 -16.82 8.12
C ASN A 69 7.23 -16.82 6.62
N ALA A 70 8.18 -17.18 5.76
CA ALA A 70 8.01 -17.14 4.32
C ALA A 70 6.79 -17.91 3.81
N LYS A 71 6.45 -19.05 4.43
CA LYS A 71 5.28 -19.87 4.07
C LYS A 71 3.97 -19.12 4.34
N GLU A 72 3.85 -18.48 5.50
CA GLU A 72 2.66 -17.72 5.86
C GLU A 72 2.52 -16.49 4.97
N ALA A 73 3.62 -15.73 4.77
CA ALA A 73 3.64 -14.61 3.86
C ALA A 73 3.23 -15.00 2.43
N MET A 74 3.68 -16.16 1.95
CA MET A 74 3.33 -16.70 0.63
C MET A 74 1.84 -17.12 0.58
N SER A 75 1.34 -17.78 1.61
CA SER A 75 -0.07 -18.19 1.71
C SER A 75 -1.00 -16.98 1.58
N VAL A 76 -0.70 -15.88 2.27
CA VAL A 76 -1.54 -14.68 2.22
C VAL A 76 -1.32 -13.89 0.94
N ASN A 77 -0.06 -13.53 0.62
CA ASN A 77 0.26 -12.57 -0.42
C ASN A 77 0.19 -13.16 -1.85
N ARG A 78 0.30 -14.47 -2.03
CA ARG A 78 0.19 -15.15 -3.31
C ARG A 78 -1.07 -16.01 -3.39
N ASP A 79 -1.19 -17.01 -2.49
CA ASP A 79 -2.25 -18.03 -2.63
C ASP A 79 -3.63 -17.42 -2.32
N GLY A 80 -3.73 -16.55 -1.30
CA GLY A 80 -4.95 -15.79 -1.02
C GLY A 80 -5.36 -14.89 -2.20
N VAL A 81 -4.38 -14.25 -2.86
CA VAL A 81 -4.66 -13.44 -4.06
C VAL A 81 -5.11 -14.31 -5.24
N ARG A 82 -4.53 -15.51 -5.41
CA ARG A 82 -4.98 -16.50 -6.41
C ARG A 82 -6.44 -16.87 -6.18
N ASN A 83 -6.83 -17.15 -4.94
CA ASN A 83 -8.22 -17.50 -4.60
C ASN A 83 -9.18 -16.37 -4.98
N ILE A 84 -8.84 -15.11 -4.62
CA ILE A 84 -9.64 -13.94 -5.01
C ILE A 84 -9.73 -13.83 -6.53
N ALA A 85 -8.60 -13.90 -7.24
CA ALA A 85 -8.56 -13.75 -8.70
C ALA A 85 -9.38 -14.83 -9.40
N THR A 86 -9.35 -16.07 -8.92
CA THR A 86 -10.14 -17.18 -9.45
C THR A 86 -11.64 -16.89 -9.31
N ILE A 87 -12.10 -16.52 -8.11
CA ILE A 87 -13.52 -16.22 -7.88
C ILE A 87 -13.96 -14.99 -8.68
N CYS A 88 -13.09 -13.97 -8.79
CA CYS A 88 -13.37 -12.79 -9.60
C CYS A 88 -13.55 -13.15 -11.08
N ALA A 89 -12.67 -14.01 -11.62
CA ALA A 89 -12.76 -14.49 -13.00
C ALA A 89 -14.06 -15.30 -13.26
N GLU A 90 -14.40 -16.20 -12.36
CA GLU A 90 -15.61 -17.05 -12.45
C GLU A 90 -16.92 -16.25 -12.39
N ARG A 91 -16.95 -15.15 -11.61
CA ARG A 91 -18.18 -14.40 -11.35
C ARG A 91 -18.25 -13.03 -12.06
N GLY A 92 -17.24 -12.67 -12.84
CA GLY A 92 -17.18 -11.37 -13.52
C GLY A 92 -17.01 -10.19 -12.54
N ILE A 93 -16.38 -10.41 -11.38
CA ILE A 93 -16.13 -9.38 -10.38
C ILE A 93 -14.83 -8.65 -10.73
N LYS A 94 -14.83 -7.33 -10.68
CA LYS A 94 -13.63 -6.52 -10.89
C LYS A 94 -12.69 -6.62 -9.70
N LEU A 95 -11.41 -6.94 -9.94
CA LEU A 95 -10.37 -6.97 -8.92
C LEU A 95 -9.52 -5.69 -8.98
N ILE A 96 -9.38 -5.01 -7.83
CA ILE A 96 -8.37 -3.97 -7.57
C ILE A 96 -7.46 -4.53 -6.47
N HIS A 97 -6.21 -4.84 -6.80
CA HIS A 97 -5.24 -5.43 -5.87
C HIS A 97 -4.16 -4.43 -5.47
N ILE A 98 -3.89 -4.32 -4.17
CA ILE A 98 -2.86 -3.42 -3.65
C ILE A 98 -1.52 -4.15 -3.55
N SER A 99 -0.51 -3.60 -4.22
CA SER A 99 0.87 -4.10 -4.20
C SER A 99 1.83 -3.07 -3.61
N THR A 100 3.13 -3.25 -3.80
CA THR A 100 4.18 -2.51 -3.10
C THR A 100 5.35 -2.18 -4.03
N ASP A 101 6.07 -1.11 -3.69
CA ASP A 101 7.38 -0.77 -4.26
C ASP A 101 8.47 -1.81 -3.96
N PHE A 102 8.30 -2.66 -2.93
CA PHE A 102 9.23 -3.74 -2.57
C PHE A 102 9.30 -4.86 -3.60
N VAL A 103 8.49 -4.84 -4.65
CA VAL A 103 8.67 -5.70 -5.83
C VAL A 103 9.94 -5.34 -6.60
N PHE A 104 10.53 -4.18 -6.31
CA PHE A 104 11.80 -3.69 -6.84
C PHE A 104 12.93 -3.75 -5.80
N GLY A 105 14.17 -3.45 -6.22
CA GLY A 105 15.33 -3.34 -5.32
C GLY A 105 16.56 -4.10 -5.79
N GLY A 106 16.43 -5.01 -6.75
CA GLY A 106 17.57 -5.77 -7.30
C GLY A 106 18.50 -4.95 -8.20
N ASP A 107 18.05 -3.80 -8.70
CA ASP A 107 18.88 -2.84 -9.44
C ASP A 107 19.51 -1.84 -8.45
N VAL A 108 20.73 -2.15 -8.00
CA VAL A 108 21.44 -1.37 -6.99
C VAL A 108 21.98 0.00 -7.51
N GLU A 109 22.07 0.14 -8.84
CA GLU A 109 22.50 1.37 -9.49
C GLU A 109 21.32 2.30 -9.86
N ARG A 110 20.09 1.89 -9.53
CA ARG A 110 18.88 2.65 -9.88
C ARG A 110 18.85 4.02 -9.22
N THR A 111 18.64 5.06 -10.02
CA THR A 111 18.53 6.46 -9.57
C THR A 111 17.34 7.19 -10.21
N THR A 112 16.55 6.48 -11.02
CA THR A 112 15.37 7.03 -11.70
C THR A 112 14.12 6.26 -11.30
N PRO A 113 12.94 6.89 -11.26
CA PRO A 113 11.69 6.22 -10.87
C PRO A 113 11.43 4.95 -11.68
N TYR A 114 10.92 3.92 -11.01
CA TYR A 114 10.50 2.68 -11.65
C TYR A 114 9.21 2.89 -12.42
N LEU A 115 9.15 2.39 -13.65
CA LEU A 115 7.97 2.34 -14.50
C LEU A 115 7.15 1.06 -14.19
N GLU A 116 5.86 1.07 -14.54
CA GLU A 116 5.01 -0.12 -14.43
C GLU A 116 5.49 -1.28 -15.32
N SER A 117 6.22 -0.96 -16.39
CA SER A 117 6.82 -1.94 -17.32
C SER A 117 8.15 -2.51 -16.85
N ASP A 118 8.76 -1.94 -15.80
CA ASP A 118 10.02 -2.46 -15.28
C ASP A 118 9.79 -3.84 -14.64
N THR A 119 10.72 -4.76 -14.90
CA THR A 119 10.64 -6.12 -14.37
C THR A 119 10.83 -6.12 -12.86
N PRO A 120 9.91 -6.72 -12.08
CA PRO A 120 10.10 -6.90 -10.65
C PRO A 120 11.38 -7.69 -10.33
N ALA A 121 12.16 -7.20 -9.38
CA ALA A 121 13.38 -7.82 -8.88
C ALA A 121 13.46 -7.63 -7.36
N PRO A 122 12.59 -8.30 -6.58
CA PRO A 122 12.51 -8.16 -5.13
C PRO A 122 13.75 -8.75 -4.44
N ILE A 123 14.21 -8.09 -3.37
CA ILE A 123 15.40 -8.48 -2.61
C ILE A 123 15.09 -9.04 -1.21
N ASN A 124 13.81 -9.19 -0.88
CA ASN A 124 13.35 -9.78 0.38
C ASN A 124 12.10 -10.65 0.15
N ILE A 125 11.77 -11.47 1.14
CA ILE A 125 10.63 -12.41 1.07
C ILE A 125 9.31 -11.67 0.90
N TYR A 126 9.08 -10.57 1.62
CA TYR A 126 7.86 -9.77 1.48
C TYR A 126 7.66 -9.32 0.02
N GLY A 127 8.66 -8.64 -0.55
CA GLY A 127 8.60 -8.17 -1.94
C GLY A 127 8.37 -9.30 -2.94
N ARG A 128 9.06 -10.44 -2.74
CA ARG A 128 8.88 -11.63 -3.57
C ARG A 128 7.44 -12.15 -3.51
N THR A 129 6.88 -12.32 -2.30
CA THR A 129 5.50 -12.83 -2.15
C THR A 129 4.48 -11.88 -2.76
N LYS A 130 4.71 -10.56 -2.67
CA LYS A 130 3.86 -9.54 -3.30
C LYS A 130 3.97 -9.57 -4.82
N ALA A 131 5.18 -9.71 -5.39
CA ALA A 131 5.38 -9.84 -6.84
C ALA A 131 4.70 -11.10 -7.40
N GLU A 132 4.80 -12.23 -6.70
CA GLU A 132 4.08 -13.45 -7.07
C GLU A 132 2.55 -13.25 -6.97
N GLY A 133 2.07 -12.48 -5.98
CA GLY A 133 0.67 -12.09 -5.85
C GLY A 133 0.17 -11.21 -7.00
N GLU A 134 0.99 -10.28 -7.51
CA GLU A 134 0.65 -9.52 -8.73
C GLU A 134 0.39 -10.45 -9.92
N CYS A 135 1.26 -11.45 -10.12
CA CYS A 135 1.08 -12.45 -11.18
C CYS A 135 -0.24 -13.21 -11.04
N GLU A 136 -0.64 -13.55 -9.81
CA GLU A 136 -1.93 -14.19 -9.56
C GLU A 136 -3.11 -13.23 -9.79
N ALA A 137 -3.03 -11.99 -9.31
CA ALA A 137 -4.06 -10.98 -9.52
C ALA A 137 -4.34 -10.72 -11.00
N MET A 138 -3.28 -10.68 -11.82
CA MET A 138 -3.37 -10.44 -13.27
C MET A 138 -4.01 -11.59 -14.06
N LYS A 139 -4.29 -12.73 -13.43
CA LYS A 139 -5.08 -13.81 -14.04
C LYS A 139 -6.59 -13.52 -14.04
N ALA A 140 -7.05 -12.63 -13.15
CA ALA A 140 -8.43 -12.15 -13.22
C ALA A 140 -8.58 -11.20 -14.42
N PRO A 141 -9.65 -11.33 -15.21
CA PRO A 141 -9.89 -10.46 -16.37
C PRO A 141 -9.88 -8.98 -15.96
N GLU A 142 -9.11 -8.19 -16.70
CA GLU A 142 -9.03 -6.74 -16.53
C GLU A 142 -8.68 -6.27 -15.10
N ALA A 143 -8.01 -7.09 -14.29
CA ALA A 143 -7.59 -6.70 -12.95
C ALA A 143 -6.78 -5.40 -12.97
N ILE A 144 -6.93 -4.59 -11.91
CA ILE A 144 -6.11 -3.41 -11.64
C ILE A 144 -5.20 -3.77 -10.48
N VAL A 145 -3.89 -3.62 -10.66
CA VAL A 145 -2.90 -3.71 -9.58
C VAL A 145 -2.37 -2.31 -9.31
N LEU A 146 -2.47 -1.87 -8.04
CA LEU A 146 -1.93 -0.58 -7.60
C LEU A 146 -0.69 -0.84 -6.74
N ARG A 147 0.50 -0.59 -7.27
CA ARG A 147 1.73 -0.56 -6.46
C ARG A 147 1.80 0.76 -5.72
N THR A 148 2.04 0.68 -4.41
CA THR A 148 2.21 1.86 -3.55
C THR A 148 3.49 1.73 -2.73
N SER A 149 3.89 2.80 -2.02
CA SER A 149 5.13 2.84 -1.24
C SER A 149 4.91 3.52 0.11
N TRP A 150 5.60 3.07 1.15
CA TRP A 150 5.74 3.74 2.45
C TRP A 150 4.41 4.25 3.03
N LEU A 151 3.39 3.38 3.02
CA LEU A 151 2.02 3.73 3.40
C LEU A 151 1.93 4.12 4.88
N TYR A 152 1.30 5.25 5.16
CA TYR A 152 1.04 5.73 6.51
C TYR A 152 -0.36 6.35 6.65
N ALA A 153 -0.86 6.41 7.89
CA ALA A 153 -2.16 6.97 8.23
C ALA A 153 -2.12 7.63 9.62
N PRO A 154 -3.11 8.46 9.99
CA PRO A 154 -3.23 8.99 11.34
C PRO A 154 -3.41 7.89 12.41
N TRP A 155 -3.85 6.70 12.01
CA TRP A 155 -4.12 5.55 12.86
C TRP A 155 -3.22 4.36 12.52
N GLY A 156 -3.23 3.38 13.43
CA GLY A 156 -2.50 2.13 13.28
C GLY A 156 -1.00 2.26 13.50
N LYS A 157 -0.30 1.14 13.32
CA LYS A 157 1.16 1.09 13.47
C LYS A 157 1.83 1.43 12.14
N ASN A 158 2.56 2.53 12.09
CA ASN A 158 3.31 2.97 10.92
C ASN A 158 4.51 3.83 11.33
N PHE A 159 5.30 4.27 10.35
CA PHE A 159 6.49 5.07 10.61
C PHE A 159 6.16 6.43 11.24
N LEU A 160 5.15 7.15 10.73
CA LEU A 160 4.70 8.44 11.28
C LEU A 160 4.40 8.31 12.77
N ASN A 161 3.51 7.39 13.15
CA ASN A 161 3.08 7.22 14.53
C ASN A 161 4.23 6.75 15.45
N THR A 162 5.17 5.96 14.90
CA THR A 162 6.38 5.53 15.62
C THR A 162 7.30 6.71 15.92
N ILE A 163 7.57 7.58 14.93
CA ILE A 163 8.41 8.78 15.12
C ILE A 163 7.76 9.72 16.14
N LEU A 164 6.46 9.99 16.02
CA LEU A 164 5.73 10.86 16.95
C LEU A 164 5.75 10.33 18.38
N ALA A 165 5.53 9.02 18.58
CA ALA A 165 5.53 8.40 19.91
C ALA A 165 6.91 8.50 20.55
N ARG A 166 7.96 8.07 19.84
CA ARG A 166 9.34 8.10 20.37
C ARG A 166 9.84 9.51 20.65
N ALA A 167 9.47 10.48 19.79
CA ALA A 167 9.83 11.88 20.01
C ALA A 167 9.16 12.46 21.27
N LYS A 168 7.88 12.13 21.53
CA LYS A 168 7.17 12.52 22.74
C LYS A 168 7.74 11.91 24.01
N GLU A 169 8.32 10.71 23.91
CA GLU A 169 9.04 10.03 25.01
C GLU A 169 10.44 10.62 25.26
N GLY A 170 10.89 11.58 24.44
CA GLY A 170 12.22 12.18 24.54
C GLY A 170 13.35 11.26 24.06
N ALA A 171 13.02 10.21 23.29
CA ALA A 171 14.02 9.28 22.77
C ALA A 171 14.92 9.94 21.73
N GLU A 172 16.19 9.56 21.70
CA GLU A 172 17.07 9.88 20.58
C GLU A 172 16.65 9.07 19.36
N LEU A 173 16.47 9.77 18.23
CA LEU A 173 16.02 9.17 16.98
C LEU A 173 17.22 9.00 16.03
N ARG A 174 17.57 7.75 15.73
CA ARG A 174 18.50 7.42 14.63
C ARG A 174 17.67 6.90 13.46
N VAL A 175 17.79 7.53 12.30
CA VAL A 175 16.94 7.22 11.14
C VAL A 175 17.78 7.05 9.89
N VAL A 176 17.48 6.03 9.10
CA VAL A 176 18.19 5.66 7.87
C VAL A 176 18.07 6.77 6.82
N ASP A 177 19.21 7.15 6.20
CA ASP A 177 19.31 8.21 5.20
C ASP A 177 19.83 7.74 3.82
N ASP A 178 20.01 6.43 3.63
CA ASP A 178 20.49 5.81 2.40
C ASP A 178 19.45 4.93 1.68
N GLN A 179 18.19 5.04 2.09
CA GLN A 179 17.04 4.46 1.39
C GLN A 179 16.14 5.59 0.90
N ARG A 180 15.86 5.59 -0.40
CA ARG A 180 15.07 6.63 -1.06
C ARG A 180 13.78 6.05 -1.65
N GLY A 181 12.66 6.67 -1.31
CA GLY A 181 11.32 6.28 -1.73
C GLY A 181 10.34 7.45 -1.65
N THR A 182 9.05 7.14 -1.65
CA THR A 182 8.00 8.16 -1.50
C THR A 182 7.02 7.75 -0.41
N PRO A 183 6.86 8.55 0.66
CA PRO A 183 5.78 8.36 1.61
C PRO A 183 4.42 8.49 0.91
N THR A 184 3.46 7.64 1.26
CA THR A 184 2.12 7.66 0.69
C THR A 184 1.07 7.69 1.78
N SER A 185 0.22 8.70 1.75
CA SER A 185 -0.93 8.78 2.64
C SER A 185 -1.98 7.72 2.29
N ALA A 186 -2.41 6.94 3.27
CA ALA A 186 -3.52 6.00 3.10
C ALA A 186 -4.84 6.71 2.76
N LEU A 187 -5.01 7.97 3.20
CA LEU A 187 -6.15 8.80 2.80
C LEU A 187 -6.08 9.12 1.31
N GLY A 188 -4.90 9.55 0.80
CA GLY A 188 -4.71 9.87 -0.60
C GLY A 188 -4.89 8.64 -1.53
N LEU A 189 -4.35 7.49 -1.13
CA LEU A 189 -4.56 6.25 -1.89
C LEU A 189 -6.02 5.80 -1.86
N ALA A 190 -6.71 5.96 -0.73
CA ALA A 190 -8.14 5.67 -0.63
C ALA A 190 -8.98 6.60 -1.51
N GLU A 191 -8.67 7.91 -1.54
CA GLU A 191 -9.30 8.88 -2.46
C GLU A 191 -9.14 8.44 -3.91
N ALA A 192 -7.94 7.99 -4.31
CA ALA A 192 -7.69 7.51 -5.66
C ALA A 192 -8.53 6.27 -6.00
N ILE A 193 -8.60 5.28 -5.10
CA ILE A 193 -9.39 4.06 -5.28
C ILE A 193 -10.88 4.40 -5.41
N VAL A 194 -11.38 5.22 -4.49
CA VAL A 194 -12.79 5.66 -4.51
C VAL A 194 -13.09 6.43 -5.79
N ALA A 195 -12.22 7.36 -6.22
CA ALA A 195 -12.39 8.10 -7.47
C ALA A 195 -12.43 7.18 -8.72
N ILE A 196 -11.57 6.15 -8.77
CA ILE A 196 -11.59 5.15 -9.84
C ILE A 196 -12.94 4.41 -9.87
N ILE A 197 -13.50 4.08 -8.71
CA ILE A 197 -14.78 3.37 -8.58
C ILE A 197 -15.94 4.30 -8.94
N GLU A 198 -16.04 5.47 -8.30
CA GLU A 198 -17.15 6.40 -8.45
C GLU A 198 -17.27 6.99 -9.86
N SER A 199 -16.14 7.28 -10.51
CA SER A 199 -16.13 7.77 -11.90
C SER A 199 -16.49 6.70 -12.94
N GLY A 200 -16.56 5.42 -12.54
CA GLY A 200 -16.74 4.29 -13.46
C GLY A 200 -15.49 3.95 -14.29
N ALA A 201 -14.36 4.58 -14.01
CA ALA A 201 -13.09 4.37 -14.72
C ALA A 201 -12.58 2.93 -14.61
N TRP A 202 -12.91 2.24 -13.51
CA TRP A 202 -12.57 0.83 -13.31
C TRP A 202 -13.00 -0.08 -14.46
N ARG A 203 -14.03 0.30 -15.27
CA ARG A 203 -14.46 -0.48 -16.44
C ARG A 203 -13.49 -0.42 -17.60
N ARG A 204 -12.63 0.60 -17.65
CA ARG A 204 -11.68 0.87 -18.75
C ARG A 204 -10.22 0.69 -18.30
N MET A 205 -9.96 0.71 -17.01
CA MET A 205 -8.64 0.52 -16.45
C MET A 205 -8.34 -0.96 -16.28
N SER A 206 -7.14 -1.38 -16.67
CA SER A 206 -6.61 -2.73 -16.45
C SER A 206 -5.09 -2.70 -16.40
N GLY A 207 -4.50 -3.71 -15.78
CA GLY A 207 -3.04 -3.83 -15.65
C GLY A 207 -2.48 -3.14 -14.41
N ILE A 208 -1.18 -2.91 -14.41
CA ILE A 208 -0.44 -2.36 -13.29
C ILE A 208 -0.41 -0.84 -13.37
N TYR A 209 -0.66 -0.17 -12.26
CA TYR A 209 -0.50 1.27 -12.07
C TYR A 209 0.32 1.52 -10.82
N HIS A 210 1.07 2.60 -10.81
CA HIS A 210 1.75 3.09 -9.63
C HIS A 210 0.96 4.24 -8.99
N TYR A 211 0.78 4.18 -7.69
CA TYR A 211 0.25 5.29 -6.89
C TYR A 211 1.12 5.52 -5.67
N SER A 212 1.74 6.67 -5.59
CA SER A 212 2.30 7.26 -4.39
C SER A 212 2.11 8.77 -4.44
N ASP A 213 2.33 9.46 -3.34
CA ASP A 213 2.33 10.92 -3.36
C ASP A 213 3.49 11.43 -4.24
N LEU A 214 3.50 12.72 -4.60
CA LEU A 214 4.54 13.31 -5.45
C LEU A 214 5.80 13.62 -4.65
N GLY A 215 6.94 13.59 -5.35
CA GLY A 215 8.27 13.81 -4.78
C GLY A 215 8.91 12.51 -4.29
N GLU A 216 10.07 12.65 -3.68
CA GLU A 216 10.86 11.58 -3.09
C GLU A 216 11.64 12.09 -1.89
N CYS A 217 11.99 11.22 -0.96
CA CYS A 217 12.81 11.56 0.20
C CYS A 217 13.48 10.30 0.78
N THR A 218 14.38 10.51 1.74
CA THR A 218 14.86 9.43 2.62
C THR A 218 13.95 9.25 3.83
N TRP A 219 14.07 8.15 4.56
CA TRP A 219 13.38 7.99 5.84
C TRP A 219 13.77 9.08 6.84
N TYR A 220 15.03 9.53 6.80
CA TYR A 220 15.52 10.63 7.63
C TYR A 220 14.83 11.95 7.28
N ASP A 221 14.71 12.28 5.98
CA ASP A 221 13.98 13.46 5.53
C ASP A 221 12.52 13.41 5.95
N PHE A 222 11.87 12.26 5.79
CA PHE A 222 10.47 12.07 6.19
C PHE A 222 10.30 12.25 7.70
N ALA A 223 11.19 11.67 8.54
CA ALA A 223 11.13 11.84 9.98
C ALA A 223 11.33 13.30 10.41
N ARG A 224 12.23 14.04 9.75
CA ARG A 224 12.43 15.47 10.02
C ARG A 224 11.18 16.29 9.71
N GLU A 225 10.54 16.03 8.58
CA GLU A 225 9.31 16.72 8.19
C GLU A 225 8.15 16.38 9.13
N ILE A 226 8.02 15.13 9.57
CA ILE A 226 7.05 14.73 10.60
C ILE A 226 7.21 15.57 11.87
N LEU A 227 8.44 15.69 12.38
CA LEU A 227 8.73 16.46 13.59
C LEU A 227 8.43 17.95 13.39
N PHE A 228 8.80 18.49 12.24
CA PHE A 228 8.57 19.87 11.87
C PHE A 228 7.06 20.18 11.81
N LYS A 229 6.28 19.40 11.07
CA LYS A 229 4.83 19.60 10.91
C LYS A 229 4.06 19.37 12.22
N ALA A 230 4.52 18.45 13.07
CA ALA A 230 3.94 18.21 14.39
C ALA A 230 4.39 19.22 15.44
N ASN A 231 5.29 20.17 15.11
CA ASN A 231 5.88 21.14 16.03
C ASN A 231 6.54 20.45 17.26
N ILE A 232 7.23 19.32 17.04
CA ILE A 232 7.93 18.57 18.09
C ILE A 232 9.43 18.77 17.92
N LYS A 233 10.10 19.22 19.00
CA LYS A 233 11.56 19.25 19.05
C LYS A 233 12.08 17.92 19.56
N ALA A 234 12.87 17.22 18.77
CA ALA A 234 13.54 15.97 19.16
C ALA A 234 14.96 15.93 18.58
N ASN A 235 15.83 15.18 19.24
CA ASN A 235 17.17 14.92 18.71
C ASN A 235 17.07 13.80 17.67
N ILE A 236 17.35 14.14 16.41
CA ILE A 236 17.31 13.21 15.29
C ILE A 236 18.64 13.23 14.54
N THR A 237 19.22 12.06 14.30
CA THR A 237 20.48 11.87 13.59
C THR A 237 20.33 10.87 12.44
N PRO A 238 21.00 11.09 11.29
CA PRO A 238 21.00 10.12 10.22
C PRO A 238 21.87 8.90 10.57
N CYS A 239 21.57 7.75 9.99
CA CYS A 239 22.41 6.56 10.03
C CYS A 239 22.31 5.83 8.68
N LYS A 240 23.23 4.87 8.45
CA LYS A 240 23.19 4.02 7.27
C LYS A 240 22.38 2.75 7.53
N SER A 241 21.88 2.14 6.47
CA SER A 241 21.21 0.82 6.55
C SER A 241 22.13 -0.23 7.16
N SER A 242 23.46 -0.14 6.93
CA SER A 242 24.46 -1.01 7.53
C SER A 242 24.54 -0.92 9.07
N ASP A 243 24.16 0.22 9.63
CA ASP A 243 24.18 0.46 11.08
C ASP A 243 22.91 -0.03 11.78
N TRP A 244 21.92 -0.46 10.99
CA TRP A 244 20.63 -0.89 11.48
C TRP A 244 20.45 -2.39 11.28
N PRO A 245 20.43 -3.20 12.33
CA PRO A 245 20.24 -4.63 12.22
C PRO A 245 18.85 -4.93 11.67
N SER A 246 18.81 -5.51 10.47
CA SER A 246 17.58 -5.88 9.77
C SER A 246 17.80 -7.23 9.09
N LYS A 247 16.86 -8.17 9.23
CA LYS A 247 16.87 -9.43 8.49
C LYS A 247 16.51 -9.23 7.03
N ALA A 248 15.48 -8.42 6.79
CA ALA A 248 15.01 -8.12 5.45
C ALA A 248 15.85 -7.00 4.83
N GLN A 249 16.44 -7.27 3.68
CA GLN A 249 17.06 -6.23 2.85
C GLN A 249 15.99 -5.26 2.34
N ARG A 250 16.29 -3.97 2.33
CA ARG A 250 15.40 -2.94 1.81
C ARG A 250 15.98 -2.29 0.57
N PRO A 251 15.14 -1.93 -0.41
CA PRO A 251 15.59 -1.21 -1.60
C PRO A 251 16.33 0.08 -1.22
N HIS A 252 17.47 0.28 -1.84
CA HIS A 252 18.19 1.56 -1.75
C HIS A 252 17.39 2.67 -2.43
N TYR A 253 16.76 2.35 -3.55
CA TYR A 253 15.88 3.24 -4.31
C TYR A 253 14.61 2.49 -4.71
N SER A 254 13.43 3.04 -4.38
CA SER A 254 12.14 2.43 -4.71
C SER A 254 11.08 3.43 -5.18
N VAL A 255 11.51 4.60 -5.64
CA VAL A 255 10.59 5.63 -6.15
C VAL A 255 9.83 5.11 -7.37
N LEU A 256 8.52 5.27 -7.36
CA LEU A 256 7.62 4.85 -8.44
C LEU A 256 7.33 6.01 -9.38
N ASP A 257 7.33 5.78 -10.70
CA ASP A 257 6.76 6.72 -11.67
C ASP A 257 5.23 6.67 -11.60
N LYS A 258 4.58 7.81 -11.56
CA LYS A 258 3.12 7.97 -11.43
C LYS A 258 2.47 8.50 -12.70
N SER A 259 3.21 8.63 -13.79
CA SER A 259 2.73 9.26 -15.02
C SER A 259 1.52 8.53 -15.60
N ARG A 260 1.50 7.19 -15.53
CA ARG A 260 0.39 6.37 -16.05
C ARG A 260 -0.92 6.66 -15.34
N ILE A 261 -0.93 6.71 -14.01
CA ILE A 261 -2.16 6.99 -13.26
C ILE A 261 -2.56 8.46 -13.37
N ALA A 262 -1.58 9.38 -13.36
CA ALA A 262 -1.82 10.82 -13.55
C ALA A 262 -2.51 11.11 -14.91
N ASN A 263 -2.10 10.43 -15.98
CA ASN A 263 -2.66 10.57 -17.33
C ASN A 263 -4.10 10.04 -17.43
N THR A 264 -4.62 9.36 -16.41
CA THR A 264 -6.06 9.01 -16.38
C THR A 264 -6.94 10.23 -16.12
N HIS A 265 -6.40 11.31 -15.57
CA HIS A 265 -7.10 12.52 -15.11
C HIS A 265 -8.24 12.25 -14.10
N ILE A 266 -8.20 11.09 -13.43
CA ILE A 266 -9.20 10.68 -12.44
C ILE A 266 -8.67 10.94 -11.02
N VAL A 267 -7.36 10.78 -10.85
CA VAL A 267 -6.69 10.84 -9.57
C VAL A 267 -5.94 12.17 -9.44
N THR A 268 -6.15 12.87 -8.32
CA THR A 268 -5.37 14.05 -7.98
C THR A 268 -4.17 13.64 -7.13
N LEU A 269 -2.97 13.89 -7.63
CA LEU A 269 -1.74 13.66 -6.89
C LEU A 269 -1.32 14.95 -6.16
N LYS A 270 -0.96 14.82 -4.88
CA LYS A 270 -0.39 15.87 -4.05
C LYS A 270 1.04 15.51 -3.66
N THR A 271 1.84 16.47 -3.25
CA THR A 271 3.16 16.19 -2.69
C THR A 271 3.04 15.44 -1.37
N TRP A 272 4.05 14.62 -1.03
CA TRP A 272 4.06 13.91 0.23
C TRP A 272 4.06 14.87 1.45
N GLN A 273 4.58 16.09 1.30
CA GLN A 273 4.54 17.11 2.34
C GLN A 273 3.12 17.65 2.57
N GLU A 274 2.36 17.92 1.50
CA GLU A 274 0.96 18.33 1.58
C GLU A 274 0.12 17.22 2.24
N ARG A 275 0.33 15.98 1.82
CA ARG A 275 -0.37 14.82 2.41
C ARG A 275 0.00 14.59 3.87
N LEU A 276 1.27 14.79 4.23
CA LEU A 276 1.69 14.69 5.63
C LEU A 276 0.98 15.73 6.50
N GLU A 277 0.84 16.96 6.03
CA GLU A 277 0.12 18.01 6.75
C GLU A 277 -1.35 17.64 6.95
N GLU A 278 -2.03 17.15 5.91
CA GLU A 278 -3.40 16.64 6.01
C GLU A 278 -3.54 15.53 7.05
N VAL A 279 -2.59 14.59 7.08
CA VAL A 279 -2.61 13.46 8.02
C VAL A 279 -2.35 13.91 9.46
N ILE A 280 -1.41 14.84 9.68
CA ILE A 280 -1.10 15.34 11.04
C ILE A 280 -2.25 16.19 11.59
N THR A 281 -2.94 16.92 10.74
CA THR A 281 -4.08 17.78 11.13
C THR A 281 -5.42 17.04 11.08
N TYR A 282 -5.41 15.78 10.71
CA TYR A 282 -6.61 14.96 10.61
C TYR A 282 -7.27 14.81 11.99
N ASN A 283 -8.49 15.34 12.11
CA ASN A 283 -9.33 15.16 13.28
C ASN A 283 -10.38 14.08 12.99
N GLU A 284 -10.50 13.12 13.89
CA GLU A 284 -11.50 12.04 13.78
C GLU A 284 -12.93 12.52 14.00
#